data_fcd14be82646f58f642248cd8019d863
#
_entry.id   fcd14be82646f58f642248cd8019d863
#
_cell.length_a   1.000
_cell.length_b   1.000
_cell.length_c   1.000
_cell.angle_alpha   90.00
_cell.angle_beta   90.00
_cell.angle_gamma   90.00
#
_symmetry.space_group_name_H-M   'P 1'
#
loop_
_entity.id
_entity.type
_entity.pdbx_description
1 polymer ?
#
loop_
_entity_poly.entity_id
_entity_poly.type
_entity_poly.pdbx_seq_one_letter_code
_entity_poly.pdbx_strand_id
1 'polypeptide(L)'
;MALFKYIFITVFALALYSPVSNGREIKQNVDLFEFQSVEVQQRATSLAKTLRCPQCQNQNLIESNAPAAKDLRLKVYTMVNEGSSDQQVKDYLVERYGNIVLYQPPFNYSTALLWIFPIIFLIFFALFSIRLIKRN
;
A
#
# COMPACT_ATOMS: atom_id res chain seq x y z
N MET A 1 22.46 -19.46 39.38
CA MET A 1 22.16 -18.05 39.01
C MET A 1 23.24 -17.41 38.14
N ALA A 2 24.54 -17.73 38.31
CA ALA A 2 25.61 -17.14 37.48
C ALA A 2 25.52 -17.55 35.98
N LEU A 3 25.23 -18.80 35.67
CA LEU A 3 25.13 -19.33 34.32
C LEU A 3 24.04 -18.61 33.48
N PHE A 4 22.92 -18.27 34.09
CA PHE A 4 21.82 -17.53 33.42
C PHE A 4 22.22 -16.09 33.06
N LYS A 5 23.04 -15.46 33.89
CA LYS A 5 23.59 -14.12 33.63
C LYS A 5 24.54 -14.11 32.42
N TYR A 6 25.40 -15.11 32.30
CA TYR A 6 26.33 -15.22 31.17
C TYR A 6 25.61 -15.54 29.85
N ILE A 7 24.57 -16.39 29.88
CA ILE A 7 23.75 -16.66 28.68
C ILE A 7 23.03 -15.40 28.23
N PHE A 8 22.49 -14.61 29.16
CA PHE A 8 21.80 -13.35 28.81
C PHE A 8 22.75 -12.32 28.20
N ILE A 9 23.97 -12.19 28.72
CA ILE A 9 25.00 -11.28 28.21
C ILE A 9 25.48 -11.71 26.82
N THR A 10 25.66 -13.01 26.57
CA THR A 10 26.10 -13.52 25.26
C THR A 10 25.02 -13.38 24.20
N VAL A 11 23.75 -13.63 24.54
CA VAL A 11 22.62 -13.41 23.60
C VAL A 11 22.45 -11.93 23.27
N PHE A 12 22.60 -11.05 24.28
CA PHE A 12 22.54 -9.60 24.10
C PHE A 12 23.71 -9.06 23.26
N ALA A 13 24.90 -9.59 23.45
CA ALA A 13 26.08 -9.24 22.64
C ALA A 13 25.95 -9.72 21.18
N LEU A 14 25.37 -10.91 20.96
CA LEU A 14 25.07 -11.39 19.58
C LEU A 14 24.02 -10.53 18.89
N ALA A 15 23.01 -10.01 19.60
CA ALA A 15 21.97 -9.13 19.03
C ALA A 15 22.54 -7.78 18.57
N LEU A 16 23.64 -7.30 19.17
CA LEU A 16 24.32 -6.07 18.75
C LEU A 16 25.25 -6.27 17.54
N TYR A 17 25.53 -7.53 17.15
CA TYR A 17 26.34 -7.87 15.98
C TYR A 17 25.49 -8.09 14.70
N SER A 18 24.33 -7.47 14.60
CA SER A 18 23.58 -7.50 13.36
C SER A 18 24.36 -6.74 12.28
N PRO A 19 24.81 -7.39 11.19
CA PRO A 19 25.44 -6.67 10.10
C PRO A 19 24.42 -5.69 9.53
N VAL A 20 24.74 -4.40 9.59
CA VAL A 20 24.00 -3.38 8.85
C VAL A 20 24.10 -3.73 7.38
N SER A 21 23.03 -4.31 6.85
CA SER A 21 22.88 -4.56 5.42
C SER A 21 22.87 -3.20 4.72
N ASN A 22 24.00 -2.79 4.18
CA ASN A 22 24.12 -1.67 3.26
C ASN A 22 23.39 -2.05 1.97
N GLY A 23 22.08 -1.82 1.93
CA GLY A 23 21.34 -1.75 0.69
C GLY A 23 21.97 -0.64 -0.15
N ARG A 24 22.64 -0.99 -1.27
CA ARG A 24 23.04 -0.03 -2.29
C ARG A 24 21.76 0.60 -2.82
N GLU A 25 21.41 1.78 -2.34
CA GLU A 25 20.47 2.66 -3.02
C GLU A 25 21.07 3.01 -4.38
N ILE A 26 20.57 2.38 -5.42
CA ILE A 26 20.72 2.87 -6.78
C ILE A 26 19.84 4.13 -6.82
N LYS A 27 20.45 5.29 -6.56
CA LYS A 27 19.82 6.60 -6.77
C LYS A 27 19.69 6.83 -8.28
N GLN A 28 18.75 6.14 -8.91
CA GLN A 28 18.26 6.57 -10.22
C GLN A 28 17.41 7.81 -9.98
N ASN A 29 17.88 8.95 -10.48
CA ASN A 29 17.14 10.20 -10.44
C ASN A 29 15.87 10.06 -11.29
N VAL A 30 14.73 9.90 -10.65
CA VAL A 30 13.41 9.82 -11.30
C VAL A 30 13.15 11.07 -12.17
N ASP A 31 13.76 12.19 -11.79
CA ASP A 31 13.63 13.47 -12.50
C ASP A 31 14.40 13.49 -13.85
N LEU A 32 15.26 12.53 -14.09
CA LEU A 32 16.06 12.37 -15.32
C LEU A 32 15.66 11.12 -16.12
N PHE A 33 14.45 10.60 -15.91
CA PHE A 33 13.99 9.41 -16.64
C PHE A 33 13.71 9.76 -18.10
N GLU A 34 14.39 9.05 -19.02
CA GLU A 34 14.20 9.22 -20.46
C GLU A 34 13.07 8.34 -20.96
N PHE A 35 12.01 8.98 -21.47
CA PHE A 35 10.86 8.31 -22.09
C PHE A 35 11.07 8.15 -23.59
N GLN A 36 10.51 7.10 -24.18
CA GLN A 36 10.56 6.87 -25.62
C GLN A 36 9.78 7.92 -26.43
N SER A 37 8.73 8.49 -25.86
CA SER A 37 7.94 9.57 -26.46
C SER A 37 7.25 10.43 -25.42
N VAL A 38 6.77 11.60 -25.86
CA VAL A 38 6.01 12.53 -25.00
C VAL A 38 4.66 11.91 -24.58
N GLU A 39 4.03 11.12 -25.43
CA GLU A 39 2.77 10.42 -25.12
C GLU A 39 2.97 9.40 -24.01
N VAL A 40 4.06 8.63 -24.06
CA VAL A 40 4.43 7.66 -23.02
C VAL A 40 4.68 8.37 -21.69
N GLN A 41 5.37 9.51 -21.72
CA GLN A 41 5.61 10.35 -20.53
C GLN A 41 4.30 10.85 -19.91
N GLN A 42 3.40 11.39 -20.74
CA GLN A 42 2.10 11.90 -20.27
C GLN A 42 1.26 10.78 -19.66
N ARG A 43 1.22 9.61 -20.31
CA ARG A 43 0.50 8.44 -19.82
C ARG A 43 1.09 7.96 -18.50
N ALA A 44 2.42 7.80 -18.40
CA ALA A 44 3.11 7.36 -17.17
C ALA A 44 2.86 8.33 -16.00
N THR A 45 2.92 9.64 -16.26
CA THR A 45 2.68 10.68 -15.27
C THR A 45 1.21 10.68 -14.81
N SER A 46 0.28 10.55 -15.75
CA SER A 46 -1.16 10.47 -15.44
C SER A 46 -1.47 9.23 -14.60
N LEU A 47 -0.92 8.08 -14.95
CA LEU A 47 -1.07 6.85 -14.17
C LEU A 47 -0.49 6.99 -12.76
N ALA A 48 0.71 7.56 -12.62
CA ALA A 48 1.36 7.78 -11.32
C ALA A 48 0.56 8.74 -10.41
N LYS A 49 -0.21 9.69 -10.95
CA LYS A 49 -1.14 10.54 -10.19
C LYS A 49 -2.33 9.76 -9.63
N THR A 50 -2.74 8.67 -10.28
CA THR A 50 -3.84 7.83 -9.81
C THR A 50 -3.43 6.76 -8.81
N LEU A 51 -2.14 6.66 -8.52
CA LEU A 51 -1.56 5.69 -7.60
C LEU A 51 -1.14 6.36 -6.29
N ARG A 52 -1.49 5.71 -5.19
CA ARG A 52 -1.21 6.18 -3.84
C ARG A 52 0.12 5.61 -3.35
N CYS A 53 0.93 6.46 -2.73
CA CYS A 53 2.11 6.02 -2.03
C CYS A 53 1.73 5.35 -0.69
N PRO A 54 2.03 4.07 -0.47
CA PRO A 54 1.60 3.35 0.73
C PRO A 54 2.25 3.85 2.03
N GLN A 55 3.38 4.57 1.94
CA GLN A 55 4.14 5.08 3.08
C GLN A 55 4.06 6.62 3.24
N CYS A 56 3.24 7.31 2.43
CA CYS A 56 3.27 8.77 2.29
C CYS A 56 1.94 9.43 2.65
N GLN A 57 1.43 9.32 3.84
CA GLN A 57 0.29 10.08 4.36
C GLN A 57 -0.80 10.44 3.32
N ASN A 58 -1.23 9.47 2.51
CA ASN A 58 -2.27 9.62 1.48
C ASN A 58 -1.91 10.44 0.22
N GLN A 59 -0.64 10.76 0.00
CA GLN A 59 -0.18 11.45 -1.21
C GLN A 59 -0.09 10.50 -2.40
N ASN A 60 -0.28 11.02 -3.62
CA ASN A 60 -0.01 10.25 -4.83
C ASN A 60 1.51 10.14 -5.10
N LEU A 61 1.87 9.29 -6.07
CA LEU A 61 3.29 9.05 -6.37
C LEU A 61 4.00 10.28 -6.95
N ILE A 62 3.27 11.23 -7.54
CA ILE A 62 3.86 12.44 -8.13
C ILE A 62 4.13 13.51 -7.08
N GLU A 63 3.20 13.71 -6.15
CA GLU A 63 3.28 14.74 -5.13
C GLU A 63 4.29 14.41 -4.02
N SER A 64 4.48 13.14 -3.75
CA SER A 64 5.37 12.71 -2.69
C SER A 64 6.84 12.75 -3.10
N ASN A 65 7.67 13.39 -2.27
CA ASN A 65 9.13 13.40 -2.40
C ASN A 65 9.82 12.33 -1.56
N ALA A 66 9.06 11.46 -0.88
CA ALA A 66 9.61 10.36 -0.10
C ALA A 66 10.40 9.40 -1.01
N PRO A 67 11.50 8.79 -0.51
CA PRO A 67 12.28 7.82 -1.27
C PRO A 67 11.42 6.69 -1.84
N ALA A 68 10.52 6.13 -1.02
CA ALA A 68 9.61 5.08 -1.44
C ALA A 68 8.67 5.49 -2.60
N ALA A 69 8.20 6.76 -2.62
CA ALA A 69 7.38 7.26 -3.72
C ALA A 69 8.20 7.42 -5.00
N LYS A 70 9.46 7.85 -4.89
CA LYS A 70 10.37 7.97 -6.03
C LYS A 70 10.68 6.60 -6.65
N ASP A 71 10.92 5.59 -5.84
CA ASP A 71 11.19 4.23 -6.31
C ASP A 71 9.96 3.62 -7.01
N LEU A 72 8.77 3.80 -6.42
CA LEU A 72 7.53 3.36 -7.04
C LEU A 72 7.23 4.10 -8.35
N ARG A 73 7.45 5.41 -8.40
CA ARG A 73 7.30 6.23 -9.60
C ARG A 73 8.24 5.75 -10.71
N LEU A 74 9.50 5.50 -10.37
CA LEU A 74 10.47 4.97 -11.32
C LEU A 74 10.01 3.62 -11.87
N LYS A 75 9.49 2.73 -11.02
CA LYS A 75 8.97 1.43 -11.46
C LYS A 75 7.76 1.58 -12.41
N VAL A 76 6.83 2.48 -12.10
CA VAL A 76 5.69 2.81 -12.98
C VAL A 76 6.18 3.33 -14.34
N TYR A 77 7.14 4.25 -14.33
CA TYR A 77 7.71 4.83 -15.55
C TYR A 77 8.40 3.77 -16.41
N THR A 78 9.17 2.89 -15.80
CA THR A 78 9.83 1.78 -16.51
C THR A 78 8.81 0.85 -17.16
N MET A 79 7.80 0.40 -16.42
CA MET A 79 6.79 -0.51 -16.96
C MET A 79 5.96 0.11 -18.10
N VAL A 80 5.57 1.38 -17.96
CA VAL A 80 4.82 2.09 -19.01
C VAL A 80 5.71 2.31 -20.24
N ASN A 81 6.99 2.63 -20.04
CA ASN A 81 7.96 2.81 -21.13
C ASN A 81 8.25 1.48 -21.87
N GLU A 82 8.18 0.34 -21.18
CA GLU A 82 8.27 -1.01 -21.75
C GLU A 82 6.98 -1.45 -22.46
N GLY A 83 5.93 -0.62 -22.48
CA GLY A 83 4.68 -0.89 -23.17
C GLY A 83 3.63 -1.61 -22.33
N SER A 84 3.81 -1.76 -21.02
CA SER A 84 2.79 -2.34 -20.13
C SER A 84 1.51 -1.52 -20.16
N SER A 85 0.35 -2.19 -20.06
CA SER A 85 -0.93 -1.52 -19.90
C SER A 85 -1.10 -0.94 -18.49
N ASP A 86 -1.95 0.08 -18.34
CA ASP A 86 -2.24 0.68 -17.05
C ASP A 86 -2.78 -0.33 -16.02
N GLN A 87 -3.54 -1.32 -16.50
CA GLN A 87 -4.06 -2.38 -15.65
C GLN A 87 -2.94 -3.30 -15.16
N GLN A 88 -2.03 -3.70 -16.04
CA GLN A 88 -0.86 -4.53 -15.65
C GLN A 88 0.02 -3.84 -14.61
N VAL A 89 0.23 -2.51 -14.75
CA VAL A 89 0.98 -1.73 -13.76
C VAL A 89 0.25 -1.70 -12.41
N LYS A 90 -1.07 -1.49 -12.42
CA LYS A 90 -1.89 -1.51 -11.20
C LYS A 90 -1.86 -2.87 -10.52
N ASP A 91 -2.06 -3.95 -11.28
CA ASP A 91 -2.07 -5.32 -10.77
C ASP A 91 -0.71 -5.70 -10.15
N TYR A 92 0.38 -5.35 -10.81
CA TYR A 92 1.73 -5.54 -10.27
C TYR A 92 1.94 -4.82 -8.93
N LEU A 93 1.46 -3.58 -8.82
CA LEU A 93 1.61 -2.81 -7.58
C LEU A 93 0.69 -3.34 -6.47
N VAL A 94 -0.53 -3.77 -6.82
CA VAL A 94 -1.48 -4.38 -5.87
C VAL A 94 -0.95 -5.71 -5.34
N GLU A 95 -0.37 -6.54 -6.20
CA GLU A 95 0.23 -7.82 -5.79
C GLU A 95 1.37 -7.62 -4.78
N ARG A 96 2.18 -6.57 -4.97
CA ARG A 96 3.38 -6.34 -4.16
C ARG A 96 3.14 -5.48 -2.91
N TYR A 97 2.24 -4.52 -2.99
CA TYR A 97 2.00 -3.53 -1.91
C TYR A 97 0.58 -3.57 -1.37
N GLY A 98 -0.30 -4.37 -1.96
CA GLY A 98 -1.70 -4.47 -1.57
C GLY A 98 -2.58 -3.37 -2.15
N ASN A 99 -3.89 -3.47 -1.87
CA ASN A 99 -4.90 -2.53 -2.40
C ASN A 99 -4.72 -1.07 -1.92
N ILE A 100 -3.83 -0.83 -0.96
CA ILE A 100 -3.55 0.51 -0.43
C ILE A 100 -2.94 1.45 -1.48
N VAL A 101 -2.34 0.92 -2.56
CA VAL A 101 -1.79 1.69 -3.68
C VAL A 101 -2.86 2.29 -4.59
N LEU A 102 -4.12 1.85 -4.46
CA LEU A 102 -5.25 2.37 -5.21
C LEU A 102 -6.04 3.35 -4.35
N TYR A 103 -6.41 4.50 -4.90
CA TYR A 103 -7.33 5.43 -4.23
C TYR A 103 -8.74 4.87 -4.13
N GLN A 104 -9.16 4.05 -5.09
CA GLN A 104 -10.44 3.36 -5.10
C GLN A 104 -10.18 1.86 -4.95
N PRO A 105 -10.23 1.33 -3.72
CA PRO A 105 -10.08 -0.10 -3.52
C PRO A 105 -11.25 -0.83 -4.22
N PRO A 106 -11.00 -1.98 -4.84
CA PRO A 106 -12.05 -2.78 -5.45
C PRO A 106 -13.08 -3.20 -4.40
N PHE A 107 -14.36 -3.23 -4.77
CA PHE A 107 -15.42 -3.76 -3.91
C PHE A 107 -15.16 -5.25 -3.67
N ASN A 108 -14.68 -5.58 -2.49
CA ASN A 108 -14.48 -6.96 -2.05
C ASN A 108 -15.63 -7.41 -1.13
N TYR A 109 -15.91 -8.72 -1.13
CA TYR A 109 -16.91 -9.33 -0.22
C TYR A 109 -16.66 -8.98 1.25
N SER A 110 -15.40 -8.82 1.66
CA SER A 110 -15.04 -8.42 3.02
C SER A 110 -15.53 -7.01 3.38
N THR A 111 -15.46 -6.06 2.43
CA THR A 111 -15.98 -4.70 2.63
C THR A 111 -17.50 -4.64 2.53
N ALA A 112 -18.11 -5.47 1.68
CA ALA A 112 -19.57 -5.57 1.60
C ALA A 112 -20.18 -6.02 2.94
N LEU A 113 -19.57 -6.99 3.62
CA LEU A 113 -20.01 -7.47 4.92
C LEU A 113 -20.04 -6.35 5.98
N LEU A 114 -19.04 -5.46 5.94
CA LEU A 114 -18.94 -4.33 6.86
C LEU A 114 -20.10 -3.33 6.70
N TRP A 115 -20.61 -3.16 5.47
CA TRP A 115 -21.75 -2.28 5.19
C TRP A 115 -23.10 -2.95 5.45
N ILE A 116 -23.20 -4.26 5.23
CA ILE A 116 -24.43 -5.02 5.43
C ILE A 116 -24.74 -5.22 6.91
N PHE A 117 -23.72 -5.43 7.75
CA PHE A 117 -23.89 -5.69 9.19
C PHE A 117 -24.70 -4.61 9.92
N PRO A 118 -24.41 -3.31 9.82
CA PRO A 118 -25.20 -2.28 10.50
C PRO A 118 -26.63 -2.21 10.00
N ILE A 119 -26.88 -2.49 8.72
CA ILE A 119 -28.23 -2.47 8.15
C ILE A 119 -29.07 -3.63 8.74
N ILE A 120 -28.51 -4.83 8.79
CA ILE A 120 -29.17 -5.99 9.40
C ILE A 120 -29.49 -5.72 10.88
N PHE A 121 -28.51 -5.13 11.59
CA PHE A 121 -28.69 -4.81 13.00
C PHE A 121 -29.81 -3.79 13.22
N LEU A 122 -29.92 -2.75 12.39
CA LEU A 122 -31.00 -1.77 12.44
C LEU A 122 -32.39 -2.41 12.17
N ILE A 123 -32.48 -3.27 11.16
CA ILE A 123 -33.72 -3.99 10.82
C ILE A 123 -34.12 -4.90 11.99
N PHE A 124 -33.18 -5.65 12.54
CA PHE A 124 -33.44 -6.53 13.69
C PHE A 124 -33.95 -5.74 14.90
N PHE A 125 -33.31 -4.61 15.21
CA PHE A 125 -33.71 -3.75 16.33
C PHE A 125 -35.09 -3.13 16.11
N ALA A 126 -35.40 -2.68 14.90
CA ALA A 126 -36.71 -2.14 14.55
C ALA A 126 -37.82 -3.19 14.70
N LEU A 127 -37.60 -4.40 14.16
CA LEU A 127 -38.56 -5.50 14.27
C LEU A 127 -38.77 -5.93 15.74
N PHE A 128 -37.71 -5.97 16.52
CA PHE A 128 -37.76 -6.29 17.93
C PHE A 128 -38.54 -5.24 18.72
N SER A 129 -38.32 -3.95 18.45
CA SER A 129 -39.05 -2.83 19.08
C SER A 129 -40.55 -2.86 18.73
N ILE A 130 -40.87 -3.09 17.46
CA ILE A 130 -42.29 -3.21 17.02
C ILE A 130 -43.01 -4.40 17.73
N ARG A 131 -42.28 -5.51 17.88
CA ARG A 131 -42.82 -6.69 18.58
C ARG A 131 -43.07 -6.45 20.06
N LEU A 132 -42.19 -5.69 20.73
CA LEU A 132 -42.37 -5.30 22.13
C LEU A 132 -43.59 -4.39 22.32
N ILE A 133 -43.74 -3.40 21.42
CA ILE A 133 -44.88 -2.44 21.47
C ILE A 133 -46.23 -3.17 21.24
N LYS A 134 -46.26 -4.13 20.30
CA LYS A 134 -47.48 -4.90 20.01
C LYS A 134 -47.85 -5.91 21.08
N ARG A 135 -46.92 -6.27 21.97
CA ARG A 135 -47.17 -7.24 23.05
C ARG A 135 -47.63 -6.59 24.34
N ASN A 136 -47.51 -5.27 24.47
CA ASN A 136 -48.05 -4.45 25.56
C ASN A 136 -49.41 -3.85 25.17
#